data_87514cbb680f515673a980b53bb52f6b
#
_entry.id   87514cbb680f515673a980b53bb52f6b
#
_cell.length_a   1.000
_cell.length_b   1.000
_cell.length_c   1.000
_cell.angle_alpha   90.00
_cell.angle_beta   90.00
_cell.angle_gamma   90.00
#
_symmetry.space_group_name_H-M   'P 1'
#
loop_
_entity.id
_entity.type
_entity.pdbx_description
1 polymer ?
#
loop_
_entity_poly.entity_id
_entity_poly.type
_entity_poly.pdbx_seq_one_letter_code
_entity_poly.pdbx_strand_id
1 'polypeptide(L)'
;MAAVSPNRRRDAVAVYAAAVDQGTTGTRFMIFGHEGRVVASAYREHKQIYPRPGWVEHDALEIWDITRQLLSAAFDESGIRPQQLLGIGVTNQRETTVVWDRTTGRPLYNAIVWQCTRTRDICQGLIARGLEPMIRGRTGLVVATYFSGPKIKWILDNVPGVREKAEKGHALFGNIDTWLIWNLTGGPNGGVHITDYTNASRTMLMNLRTLDWDDEILQALEIPRPMLPTIRPSSDREFYGYTTSDGPLGARVPVCGDLGDQQAALVGQTCFAPGEAKNTYGTGCFMLLNIGEKIVLSKSGLLTTAAYGLTPGRCTYALEGSIAITGAAVQWLRDNLGLIKNAAETEAIAQSVEDAGGVYFVPAFSGLFAPYWDMDARGVIVGLTRYVTKAHLVRATLEAICYQTREVLDAMHADAGLRLQSLKVDGGAVVNDFLMQLQADVLGVRVVRPTVRETTALGAAYAAGLASGLWQNVEELRANWAVGRIFEPQWSEDRRESGYHGWRKAVQRAMKWV
;
A
#
# COMPACT_ATOMS: atom_id res chain seq x y z
N MET A 1 -34.87 57.10 -8.71
CA MET A 1 -34.10 56.19 -7.86
C MET A 1 -34.40 54.76 -8.28
N ALA A 2 -33.52 54.17 -9.09
CA ALA A 2 -33.65 52.79 -9.55
C ALA A 2 -32.89 51.92 -8.54
N ALA A 3 -33.60 50.97 -7.94
CA ALA A 3 -33.02 49.99 -7.01
C ALA A 3 -32.14 49.01 -7.79
N VAL A 4 -30.86 48.98 -7.44
CA VAL A 4 -29.92 47.99 -7.93
C VAL A 4 -30.23 46.65 -7.26
N SER A 5 -30.64 45.67 -8.07
CA SER A 5 -30.88 44.28 -7.67
C SER A 5 -29.56 43.65 -7.18
N PRO A 6 -29.56 42.89 -6.07
CA PRO A 6 -28.35 42.22 -5.61
C PRO A 6 -27.95 41.09 -6.55
N ASN A 7 -26.70 41.13 -6.90
CA ASN A 7 -25.92 40.16 -7.68
C ASN A 7 -26.27 38.71 -7.29
N ARG A 8 -27.00 37.99 -8.16
CA ARG A 8 -27.11 36.52 -8.08
C ARG A 8 -25.70 35.95 -8.32
N ARG A 9 -24.97 35.59 -7.25
CA ARG A 9 -23.87 34.62 -7.39
C ARG A 9 -24.49 33.42 -8.07
N ARG A 10 -24.03 33.11 -9.29
CA ARG A 10 -24.29 31.82 -9.92
C ARG A 10 -23.74 30.80 -8.93
N ASP A 11 -24.60 29.98 -8.34
CA ASP A 11 -24.18 28.87 -7.51
C ASP A 11 -23.25 28.01 -8.37
N ALA A 12 -21.97 28.06 -8.07
CA ALA A 12 -20.98 27.23 -8.75
C ALA A 12 -21.37 25.78 -8.46
N VAL A 13 -21.58 25.00 -9.51
CA VAL A 13 -21.90 23.57 -9.38
C VAL A 13 -20.75 22.93 -8.63
N ALA A 14 -21.04 22.29 -7.50
CA ALA A 14 -20.04 21.59 -6.73
C ALA A 14 -19.37 20.51 -7.59
N VAL A 15 -18.05 20.43 -7.54
CA VAL A 15 -17.23 19.48 -8.28
C VAL A 15 -16.39 18.64 -7.33
N TYR A 16 -16.03 17.43 -7.74
CA TYR A 16 -15.46 16.41 -6.88
C TYR A 16 -14.32 15.66 -7.57
N ALA A 17 -13.46 15.02 -6.77
CA ALA A 17 -12.58 13.95 -7.22
C ALA A 17 -13.05 12.62 -6.63
N ALA A 18 -12.85 11.54 -7.37
CA ALA A 18 -13.19 10.21 -6.88
C ALA A 18 -11.98 9.28 -6.89
N ALA A 19 -12.05 8.21 -6.10
CA ALA A 19 -11.04 7.17 -6.06
C ALA A 19 -11.67 5.77 -6.03
N VAL A 20 -11.09 4.87 -6.82
CA VAL A 20 -11.24 3.42 -6.65
C VAL A 20 -10.06 2.93 -5.83
N ASP A 21 -10.33 2.36 -4.66
CA ASP A 21 -9.34 1.75 -3.76
C ASP A 21 -9.57 0.24 -3.74
N GLN A 22 -8.72 -0.49 -4.46
CA GLN A 22 -8.80 -1.95 -4.55
C GLN A 22 -7.77 -2.59 -3.62
N GLY A 23 -8.18 -2.91 -2.39
CA GLY A 23 -7.36 -3.56 -1.39
C GLY A 23 -7.31 -5.09 -1.52
N THR A 24 -6.52 -5.75 -0.67
CA THR A 24 -6.36 -7.22 -0.68
C THR A 24 -7.67 -7.96 -0.40
N THR A 25 -8.55 -7.43 0.43
CA THR A 25 -9.78 -8.11 0.86
C THR A 25 -11.05 -7.57 0.19
N GLY A 26 -11.01 -6.38 -0.39
CA GLY A 26 -12.19 -5.77 -0.97
C GLY A 26 -11.87 -4.51 -1.75
N THR A 27 -12.88 -4.00 -2.42
CA THR A 27 -12.83 -2.78 -3.23
C THR A 27 -13.69 -1.71 -2.57
N ARG A 28 -13.22 -0.47 -2.62
CA ARG A 28 -13.93 0.72 -2.16
C ARG A 28 -13.97 1.74 -3.28
N PHE A 29 -15.10 2.43 -3.44
CA PHE A 29 -15.21 3.63 -4.25
C PHE A 29 -15.60 4.80 -3.37
N MET A 30 -14.91 5.92 -3.49
CA MET A 30 -15.12 7.10 -2.65
C MET A 30 -15.12 8.38 -3.49
N ILE A 31 -15.96 9.33 -3.08
CA ILE A 31 -16.04 10.67 -3.68
C ILE A 31 -15.63 11.68 -2.62
N PHE A 32 -14.76 12.60 -3.02
CA PHE A 32 -14.19 13.62 -2.14
C PHE A 32 -14.53 15.03 -2.64
N GLY A 33 -14.93 15.91 -1.72
CA GLY A 33 -15.06 17.34 -1.96
C GLY A 33 -13.71 18.06 -1.95
N HIS A 34 -13.73 19.33 -2.32
CA HIS A 34 -12.51 20.17 -2.37
C HIS A 34 -11.75 20.23 -1.03
N GLU A 35 -12.45 20.11 0.09
CA GLU A 35 -11.84 20.10 1.43
C GLU A 35 -11.24 18.74 1.82
N GLY A 36 -11.13 17.78 0.88
CA GLY A 36 -10.63 16.42 1.15
C GLY A 36 -11.56 15.56 2.02
N ARG A 37 -12.81 16.00 2.24
CA ARG A 37 -13.81 15.24 3.01
C ARG A 37 -14.53 14.23 2.14
N VAL A 38 -14.82 13.07 2.72
CA VAL A 38 -15.64 12.03 2.08
C VAL A 38 -17.07 12.53 1.94
N VAL A 39 -17.59 12.50 0.73
CA VAL A 39 -18.99 12.86 0.40
C VAL A 39 -19.83 11.60 0.17
N ALA A 40 -19.26 10.59 -0.48
CA ALA A 40 -19.88 9.29 -0.68
C ALA A 40 -18.85 8.17 -0.60
N SER A 41 -19.28 6.98 -0.17
CA SER A 41 -18.41 5.80 -0.07
C SER A 41 -19.25 4.53 -0.20
N ALA A 42 -18.77 3.59 -1.02
CA ALA A 42 -19.32 2.25 -1.12
C ALA A 42 -18.17 1.22 -1.01
N TYR A 43 -18.42 0.07 -0.36
CA TYR A 43 -17.43 -0.97 -0.12
C TYR A 43 -18.02 -2.36 -0.29
N ARG A 44 -17.20 -3.28 -0.84
CA ARG A 44 -17.54 -4.71 -0.91
C ARG A 44 -16.28 -5.56 -0.90
N GLU A 45 -16.35 -6.68 -0.18
CA GLU A 45 -15.31 -7.71 -0.17
C GLU A 45 -15.41 -8.60 -1.42
N HIS A 46 -14.29 -9.21 -1.81
CA HIS A 46 -14.19 -10.23 -2.85
C HIS A 46 -13.61 -11.52 -2.29
N LYS A 47 -13.83 -12.62 -3.01
CA LYS A 47 -13.42 -13.94 -2.58
C LYS A 47 -11.89 -14.10 -2.60
N GLN A 48 -11.37 -14.69 -1.52
CA GLN A 48 -9.99 -15.14 -1.44
C GLN A 48 -9.92 -16.61 -1.90
N ILE A 49 -8.96 -16.94 -2.78
CA ILE A 49 -8.80 -18.28 -3.36
C ILE A 49 -7.45 -18.83 -2.90
N TYR A 50 -7.46 -20.03 -2.29
CA TYR A 50 -6.28 -20.71 -1.77
C TYR A 50 -6.14 -22.11 -2.42
N PRO A 51 -5.57 -22.21 -3.65
CA PRO A 51 -5.55 -23.48 -4.38
C PRO A 51 -4.66 -24.54 -3.75
N ARG A 52 -3.56 -24.11 -3.10
CA ARG A 52 -2.55 -24.96 -2.45
C ARG A 52 -1.93 -24.22 -1.26
N PRO A 53 -1.25 -24.90 -0.33
CA PRO A 53 -0.51 -24.23 0.75
C PRO A 53 0.46 -23.17 0.20
N GLY A 54 0.39 -21.95 0.71
CA GLY A 54 1.19 -20.80 0.28
C GLY A 54 0.78 -20.16 -1.05
N TRP A 55 -0.26 -20.66 -1.73
CA TRP A 55 -0.80 -20.07 -2.94
C TRP A 55 -2.00 -19.19 -2.61
N VAL A 56 -2.02 -17.99 -3.16
CA VAL A 56 -3.11 -17.02 -2.97
C VAL A 56 -3.47 -16.43 -4.33
N GLU A 57 -4.75 -16.44 -4.66
CA GLU A 57 -5.28 -15.96 -5.93
C GLU A 57 -6.56 -15.16 -5.73
N HIS A 58 -6.84 -14.25 -6.66
CA HIS A 58 -8.12 -13.56 -6.80
C HIS A 58 -8.69 -13.78 -8.21
N ASP A 59 -10.01 -13.70 -8.31
CA ASP A 59 -10.70 -13.61 -9.60
C ASP A 59 -10.72 -12.14 -10.05
N ALA A 60 -9.96 -11.82 -11.10
CA ALA A 60 -9.89 -10.46 -11.62
C ALA A 60 -11.22 -9.98 -12.24
N LEU A 61 -12.07 -10.89 -12.73
CA LEU A 61 -13.42 -10.54 -13.20
C LEU A 61 -14.35 -10.17 -12.03
N GLU A 62 -14.28 -10.89 -10.91
CA GLU A 62 -15.03 -10.56 -9.70
C GLU A 62 -14.63 -9.18 -9.19
N ILE A 63 -13.31 -8.86 -9.14
CA ILE A 63 -12.82 -7.53 -8.76
C ILE A 63 -13.41 -6.45 -9.66
N TRP A 64 -13.43 -6.65 -10.98
CA TRP A 64 -14.01 -5.70 -11.92
C TRP A 64 -15.53 -5.58 -11.75
N ASP A 65 -16.24 -6.68 -11.59
CA ASP A 65 -17.70 -6.66 -11.38
C ASP A 65 -18.10 -5.93 -10.10
N ILE A 66 -17.37 -6.15 -9.02
CA ILE A 66 -17.55 -5.41 -7.77
C ILE A 66 -17.29 -3.91 -8.00
N THR A 67 -16.19 -3.57 -8.68
CA THR A 67 -15.85 -2.17 -8.98
C THR A 67 -16.98 -1.49 -9.73
N ARG A 68 -17.53 -2.10 -10.79
CA ARG A 68 -18.67 -1.54 -11.55
C ARG A 68 -19.89 -1.28 -10.67
N GLN A 69 -20.22 -2.23 -9.78
CA GLN A 69 -21.37 -2.12 -8.87
C GLN A 69 -21.19 -0.97 -7.87
N LEU A 70 -19.98 -0.81 -7.32
CA LEU A 70 -19.68 0.24 -6.35
C LEU A 70 -19.70 1.64 -6.98
N LEU A 71 -19.22 1.76 -8.24
CA LEU A 71 -19.30 3.00 -9.00
C LEU A 71 -20.75 3.47 -9.13
N SER A 72 -21.69 2.59 -9.50
CA SER A 72 -23.10 2.94 -9.60
C SER A 72 -23.72 3.27 -8.23
N ALA A 73 -23.50 2.42 -7.22
CA ALA A 73 -24.12 2.56 -5.90
C ALA A 73 -23.77 3.88 -5.19
N ALA A 74 -22.54 4.36 -5.31
CA ALA A 74 -22.11 5.61 -4.66
C ALA A 74 -22.85 6.85 -5.22
N PHE A 75 -23.26 6.84 -6.48
CA PHE A 75 -24.05 7.93 -7.07
C PHE A 75 -25.52 7.85 -6.69
N ASP A 76 -26.09 6.66 -6.62
CA ASP A 76 -27.49 6.47 -6.23
C ASP A 76 -27.78 6.99 -4.81
N GLU A 77 -26.81 6.80 -3.90
CA GLU A 77 -26.94 7.23 -2.50
C GLU A 77 -26.63 8.71 -2.28
N SER A 78 -25.71 9.29 -3.06
CA SER A 78 -25.20 10.65 -2.81
C SER A 78 -25.98 11.75 -3.53
N GLY A 79 -26.73 11.43 -4.59
CA GLY A 79 -27.34 12.41 -5.48
C GLY A 79 -26.37 13.21 -6.35
N ILE A 80 -25.07 12.87 -6.31
CA ILE A 80 -24.04 13.44 -7.16
C ILE A 80 -24.20 12.88 -8.57
N ARG A 81 -24.02 13.71 -9.58
CA ARG A 81 -24.00 13.25 -10.97
C ARG A 81 -22.57 12.97 -11.43
N PRO A 82 -22.31 11.91 -12.22
CA PRO A 82 -20.96 11.59 -12.72
C PRO A 82 -20.26 12.75 -13.42
N GLN A 83 -21.01 13.65 -14.08
CA GLN A 83 -20.49 14.86 -14.75
C GLN A 83 -19.92 15.90 -13.78
N GLN A 84 -20.14 15.76 -12.48
CA GLN A 84 -19.56 16.61 -11.44
C GLN A 84 -18.18 16.10 -10.99
N LEU A 85 -17.74 14.92 -11.44
CA LEU A 85 -16.38 14.42 -11.22
C LEU A 85 -15.43 15.08 -12.21
N LEU A 86 -14.42 15.75 -11.70
CA LEU A 86 -13.30 16.28 -12.50
C LEU A 86 -12.27 15.20 -12.84
N GLY A 87 -12.15 14.16 -12.03
CA GLY A 87 -11.24 13.05 -12.29
C GLY A 87 -11.43 11.89 -11.33
N ILE A 88 -10.98 10.73 -11.78
CA ILE A 88 -10.92 9.48 -11.02
C ILE A 88 -9.48 9.07 -10.83
N GLY A 89 -9.10 8.77 -9.59
CA GLY A 89 -7.86 8.11 -9.23
C GLY A 89 -8.10 6.62 -8.97
N VAL A 90 -7.08 5.81 -9.25
CA VAL A 90 -7.04 4.39 -8.93
C VAL A 90 -5.94 4.16 -7.92
N THR A 91 -6.19 3.35 -6.92
CA THR A 91 -5.19 2.82 -6.01
C THR A 91 -5.48 1.35 -5.75
N ASN A 92 -4.44 0.57 -5.50
CA ASN A 92 -4.56 -0.88 -5.51
C ASN A 92 -3.60 -1.56 -4.56
N GLN A 93 -3.96 -2.77 -4.13
CA GLN A 93 -2.98 -3.72 -3.62
C GLN A 93 -1.89 -3.92 -4.65
N ARG A 94 -0.64 -3.63 -4.27
CA ARG A 94 0.50 -3.67 -5.19
C ARG A 94 0.90 -5.11 -5.53
N GLU A 95 1.73 -5.29 -6.53
CA GLU A 95 2.39 -6.53 -6.94
C GLU A 95 1.45 -7.67 -7.39
N THR A 96 0.15 -7.60 -7.09
CA THR A 96 -0.83 -8.60 -7.53
C THR A 96 -0.91 -8.59 -9.05
N THR A 97 -0.62 -9.73 -9.66
CA THR A 97 -0.32 -9.89 -11.09
C THR A 97 -1.52 -10.44 -11.85
N VAL A 98 -1.99 -9.70 -12.85
CA VAL A 98 -3.04 -10.11 -13.78
C VAL A 98 -2.44 -10.25 -15.18
N VAL A 99 -2.79 -11.32 -15.90
CA VAL A 99 -2.49 -11.48 -17.32
C VAL A 99 -3.78 -11.80 -18.06
N TRP A 100 -4.09 -11.02 -19.10
CA TRP A 100 -5.36 -11.16 -19.84
C TRP A 100 -5.17 -11.06 -21.34
N ASP A 101 -6.14 -11.60 -22.07
CA ASP A 101 -6.20 -11.54 -23.52
C ASP A 101 -6.72 -10.16 -23.96
N ARG A 102 -5.92 -9.43 -24.75
CA ARG A 102 -6.22 -8.08 -25.24
C ARG A 102 -7.52 -8.00 -26.03
N THR A 103 -7.82 -9.04 -26.80
CA THR A 103 -8.97 -9.05 -27.72
C THR A 103 -10.27 -9.35 -27.03
N THR A 104 -10.24 -10.29 -26.06
CA THR A 104 -11.44 -10.75 -25.38
C THR A 104 -11.67 -10.09 -24.02
N GLY A 105 -10.64 -9.48 -23.45
CA GLY A 105 -10.65 -8.91 -22.10
C GLY A 105 -10.71 -9.98 -21.00
N ARG A 106 -10.50 -11.25 -21.32
CA ARG A 106 -10.58 -12.34 -20.34
C ARG A 106 -9.22 -12.59 -19.70
N PRO A 107 -9.14 -12.67 -18.37
CA PRO A 107 -7.94 -13.15 -17.68
C PRO A 107 -7.57 -14.56 -18.19
N LEU A 108 -6.28 -14.74 -18.44
CA LEU A 108 -5.74 -16.03 -18.89
C LEU A 108 -5.40 -16.95 -17.72
N TYR A 109 -5.32 -16.38 -16.54
CA TYR A 109 -5.18 -17.06 -15.25
C TYR A 109 -5.76 -16.17 -14.14
N ASN A 110 -6.07 -16.74 -12.97
CA ASN A 110 -6.42 -15.94 -11.79
C ASN A 110 -5.31 -14.95 -11.44
N ALA A 111 -5.65 -13.81 -10.86
CA ALA A 111 -4.67 -12.86 -10.36
C ALA A 111 -3.82 -13.53 -9.26
N ILE A 112 -2.49 -13.56 -9.44
CA ILE A 112 -1.57 -14.09 -8.42
C ILE A 112 -1.28 -12.98 -7.43
N VAL A 113 -1.75 -13.17 -6.18
CA VAL A 113 -1.70 -12.16 -5.12
C VAL A 113 -0.27 -11.95 -4.61
N TRP A 114 0.03 -10.74 -4.12
CA TRP A 114 1.34 -10.36 -3.58
C TRP A 114 1.84 -11.32 -2.46
N GLN A 115 0.95 -11.93 -1.69
CA GLN A 115 1.24 -12.88 -0.61
C GLN A 115 1.66 -14.28 -1.11
N CYS A 116 1.44 -14.59 -2.40
CA CYS A 116 1.63 -15.93 -2.95
C CYS A 116 3.11 -16.30 -3.04
N THR A 117 3.47 -17.49 -2.55
CA THR A 117 4.85 -17.97 -2.47
C THR A 117 5.25 -18.95 -3.58
N ARG A 118 4.37 -19.20 -4.58
CA ARG A 118 4.60 -20.19 -5.64
C ARG A 118 5.84 -19.97 -6.51
N THR A 119 6.38 -18.76 -6.51
CA THR A 119 7.53 -18.36 -7.34
C THR A 119 8.88 -18.52 -6.65
N ARG A 120 8.92 -19.26 -5.51
CA ARG A 120 10.14 -19.47 -4.72
C ARG A 120 11.30 -19.99 -5.58
N ASP A 121 11.08 -21.00 -6.40
CA ASP A 121 12.12 -21.62 -7.22
C ASP A 121 12.66 -20.66 -8.29
N ILE A 122 11.80 -19.81 -8.86
CA ILE A 122 12.21 -18.76 -9.80
C ILE A 122 13.13 -17.76 -9.09
N CYS A 123 12.76 -17.32 -7.88
CA CYS A 123 13.59 -16.39 -7.09
C CYS A 123 14.94 -17.03 -6.72
N GLN A 124 14.93 -18.28 -6.25
CA GLN A 124 16.17 -19.00 -5.94
C GLN A 124 17.06 -19.17 -7.17
N GLY A 125 16.47 -19.44 -8.34
CA GLY A 125 17.19 -19.52 -9.61
C GLY A 125 17.86 -18.19 -10.00
N LEU A 126 17.22 -17.06 -9.78
CA LEU A 126 17.82 -15.73 -10.02
C LEU A 126 18.99 -15.47 -9.07
N ILE A 127 18.85 -15.80 -7.78
CA ILE A 127 19.89 -15.65 -6.75
C ILE A 127 21.08 -16.56 -7.10
N ALA A 128 20.84 -17.83 -7.42
CA ALA A 128 21.88 -18.80 -7.79
C ALA A 128 22.67 -18.37 -9.06
N ARG A 129 22.04 -17.63 -9.97
CA ARG A 129 22.69 -17.03 -11.14
C ARG A 129 23.47 -15.75 -10.80
N GLY A 130 23.49 -15.30 -9.54
CA GLY A 130 24.17 -14.09 -9.11
C GLY A 130 23.53 -12.77 -9.58
N LEU A 131 22.24 -12.77 -9.93
CA LEU A 131 21.55 -11.62 -10.50
C LEU A 131 21.00 -10.63 -9.46
N GLU A 132 20.92 -11.02 -8.19
CA GLU A 132 20.35 -10.20 -7.12
C GLU A 132 21.02 -8.81 -6.99
N PRO A 133 22.36 -8.65 -7.01
CA PRO A 133 22.99 -7.34 -6.91
C PRO A 133 22.60 -6.39 -8.06
N MET A 134 22.49 -6.91 -9.28
CA MET A 134 22.06 -6.15 -10.45
C MET A 134 20.59 -5.72 -10.32
N ILE A 135 19.70 -6.66 -10.00
CA ILE A 135 18.27 -6.39 -9.81
C ILE A 135 18.10 -5.35 -8.70
N ARG A 136 18.71 -5.53 -7.54
CA ARG A 136 18.62 -4.59 -6.42
C ARG A 136 19.18 -3.22 -6.76
N GLY A 137 20.30 -3.15 -7.48
CA GLY A 137 20.93 -1.90 -7.90
C GLY A 137 20.08 -1.06 -8.85
N ARG A 138 19.21 -1.70 -9.64
CA ARG A 138 18.35 -1.06 -10.64
C ARG A 138 16.94 -0.79 -10.12
N THR A 139 16.36 -1.75 -9.41
CA THR A 139 14.96 -1.69 -8.97
C THR A 139 14.76 -1.22 -7.54
N GLY A 140 15.82 -1.23 -6.72
CA GLY A 140 15.73 -0.98 -5.27
C GLY A 140 15.13 -2.13 -4.46
N LEU A 141 14.83 -3.27 -5.09
CA LEU A 141 14.12 -4.40 -4.50
C LEU A 141 15.03 -5.62 -4.32
N VAL A 142 14.77 -6.42 -3.30
CA VAL A 142 15.35 -7.75 -3.12
C VAL A 142 14.69 -8.74 -4.08
N VAL A 143 15.33 -9.88 -4.36
CA VAL A 143 14.72 -10.95 -5.14
C VAL A 143 13.80 -11.76 -4.22
N ALA A 144 12.49 -11.59 -4.36
CA ALA A 144 11.49 -12.24 -3.51
C ALA A 144 10.20 -12.58 -4.27
N THR A 145 9.45 -13.57 -3.76
CA THR A 145 8.15 -13.98 -4.30
C THR A 145 7.08 -12.88 -4.24
N TYR A 146 7.35 -11.86 -3.45
CA TYR A 146 6.47 -10.71 -3.22
C TYR A 146 6.16 -9.93 -4.50
N PHE A 147 7.15 -9.74 -5.38
CA PHE A 147 7.08 -8.85 -6.55
C PHE A 147 6.47 -9.52 -7.79
N SER A 148 6.04 -8.70 -8.77
CA SER A 148 5.28 -9.16 -9.93
C SER A 148 6.11 -9.96 -10.95
N GLY A 149 7.37 -9.58 -11.19
CA GLY A 149 8.21 -10.20 -12.22
C GLY A 149 8.26 -11.73 -12.14
N PRO A 150 8.58 -12.34 -10.98
CA PRO A 150 8.54 -13.79 -10.82
C PRO A 150 7.15 -14.41 -11.07
N LYS A 151 6.05 -13.69 -10.77
CA LYS A 151 4.67 -14.16 -11.01
C LYS A 151 4.32 -14.16 -12.49
N ILE A 152 4.76 -13.13 -13.22
CA ILE A 152 4.61 -13.06 -14.69
C ILE A 152 5.35 -14.24 -15.33
N LYS A 153 6.62 -14.46 -14.96
CA LYS A 153 7.39 -15.61 -15.47
C LYS A 153 6.69 -16.92 -15.17
N TRP A 154 6.17 -17.09 -13.95
CA TRP A 154 5.43 -18.32 -13.60
C TRP A 154 4.22 -18.54 -14.50
N ILE A 155 3.42 -17.50 -14.79
CA ILE A 155 2.26 -17.60 -15.70
C ILE A 155 2.73 -17.98 -17.12
N LEU A 156 3.75 -17.32 -17.64
CA LEU A 156 4.32 -17.59 -18.96
C LEU A 156 4.83 -19.03 -19.12
N ASP A 157 5.38 -19.60 -18.07
CA ASP A 157 5.97 -20.95 -18.08
C ASP A 157 4.94 -22.06 -17.80
N ASN A 158 3.85 -21.76 -17.07
CA ASN A 158 2.92 -22.79 -16.58
C ASN A 158 1.52 -22.74 -17.21
N VAL A 159 1.14 -21.66 -17.87
CA VAL A 159 -0.17 -21.53 -18.51
C VAL A 159 -0.04 -21.71 -20.03
N PRO A 160 -0.60 -22.78 -20.61
CA PRO A 160 -0.42 -23.10 -22.03
C PRO A 160 -0.85 -21.95 -22.96
N GLY A 161 -0.01 -21.63 -23.95
CA GLY A 161 -0.27 -20.63 -25.01
C GLY A 161 -0.15 -19.17 -24.59
N VAL A 162 0.07 -18.87 -23.30
CA VAL A 162 0.19 -17.48 -22.83
C VAL A 162 1.48 -16.83 -23.31
N ARG A 163 2.61 -17.55 -23.30
CA ARG A 163 3.90 -17.04 -23.78
C ARG A 163 3.82 -16.60 -25.24
N GLU A 164 3.28 -17.45 -26.11
CA GLU A 164 3.12 -17.13 -27.53
C GLU A 164 2.24 -15.89 -27.75
N LYS A 165 1.15 -15.76 -27.00
CA LYS A 165 0.30 -14.56 -27.03
C LYS A 165 1.04 -13.31 -26.52
N ALA A 166 1.85 -13.45 -25.47
CA ALA A 166 2.62 -12.33 -24.90
C ALA A 166 3.68 -11.80 -25.89
N GLU A 167 4.40 -12.70 -26.56
CA GLU A 167 5.39 -12.36 -27.59
C GLU A 167 4.76 -11.59 -28.77
N LYS A 168 3.51 -11.90 -29.10
CA LYS A 168 2.72 -11.21 -30.15
C LYS A 168 2.00 -9.94 -29.65
N GLY A 169 2.11 -9.60 -28.35
CA GLY A 169 1.39 -8.47 -27.75
C GLY A 169 -0.13 -8.67 -27.60
N HIS A 170 -0.59 -9.93 -27.67
CA HIS A 170 -2.01 -10.32 -27.50
C HIS A 170 -2.35 -10.66 -26.05
N ALA A 171 -1.38 -11.07 -25.22
CA ALA A 171 -1.54 -11.16 -23.78
C ALA A 171 -0.94 -9.92 -23.14
N LEU A 172 -1.72 -9.23 -22.32
CA LEU A 172 -1.32 -8.05 -21.58
C LEU A 172 -1.07 -8.41 -20.12
N PHE A 173 -0.08 -7.77 -19.52
CA PHE A 173 0.17 -7.80 -18.08
C PHE A 173 -0.24 -6.47 -17.45
N GLY A 174 -0.70 -6.53 -16.22
CA GLY A 174 -0.84 -5.39 -15.31
C GLY A 174 -0.90 -5.84 -13.86
N ASN A 175 -0.62 -4.92 -12.96
CA ASN A 175 -1.12 -5.05 -11.61
C ASN A 175 -2.61 -4.66 -11.61
N ILE A 176 -3.23 -4.59 -10.45
CA ILE A 176 -4.68 -4.34 -10.38
C ILE A 176 -5.05 -2.92 -10.85
N ASP A 177 -4.16 -1.93 -10.67
CA ASP A 177 -4.30 -0.58 -11.26
C ASP A 177 -4.53 -0.63 -12.77
N THR A 178 -3.59 -1.25 -13.48
CA THR A 178 -3.64 -1.39 -14.94
C THR A 178 -4.91 -2.13 -15.39
N TRP A 179 -5.27 -3.22 -14.70
CA TRP A 179 -6.49 -3.97 -14.98
C TRP A 179 -7.74 -3.11 -14.83
N LEU A 180 -7.84 -2.32 -13.76
CA LEU A 180 -8.99 -1.45 -13.51
C LEU A 180 -9.03 -0.29 -14.50
N ILE A 181 -7.90 0.39 -14.76
CA ILE A 181 -7.82 1.51 -15.70
C ILE A 181 -8.17 1.04 -17.11
N TRP A 182 -7.64 -0.11 -17.54
CA TRP A 182 -7.95 -0.68 -18.84
C TRP A 182 -9.46 -0.95 -19.00
N ASN A 183 -10.10 -1.53 -17.99
CA ASN A 183 -11.55 -1.80 -18.00
C ASN A 183 -12.38 -0.51 -17.92
N LEU A 184 -12.01 0.45 -17.06
CA LEU A 184 -12.69 1.74 -16.92
C LEU A 184 -12.71 2.53 -18.22
N THR A 185 -11.66 2.39 -19.03
CA THR A 185 -11.46 3.18 -20.26
C THR A 185 -11.92 2.47 -21.53
N GLY A 186 -12.56 1.30 -21.41
CA GLY A 186 -13.19 0.61 -22.54
C GLY A 186 -12.82 -0.86 -22.73
N GLY A 187 -11.85 -1.37 -21.99
CA GLY A 187 -11.44 -2.77 -22.06
C GLY A 187 -11.01 -3.17 -23.48
N PRO A 188 -11.58 -4.28 -24.04
CA PRO A 188 -11.25 -4.71 -25.40
C PRO A 188 -11.60 -3.67 -26.48
N ASN A 189 -12.45 -2.71 -26.17
CA ASN A 189 -12.94 -1.68 -27.10
C ASN A 189 -12.15 -0.36 -27.00
N GLY A 190 -10.84 -0.42 -26.81
CA GLY A 190 -9.97 0.74 -26.79
C GLY A 190 -9.49 1.18 -25.41
N GLY A 191 -9.57 0.29 -24.43
CA GLY A 191 -9.02 0.52 -23.10
C GLY A 191 -7.53 0.82 -23.12
N VAL A 192 -7.09 1.77 -22.28
CA VAL A 192 -5.69 2.17 -22.20
C VAL A 192 -4.89 1.21 -21.32
N HIS A 193 -3.72 0.81 -21.79
CA HIS A 193 -2.83 -0.13 -21.12
C HIS A 193 -1.65 0.63 -20.50
N ILE A 194 -1.85 1.14 -19.28
CA ILE A 194 -0.86 1.94 -18.55
C ILE A 194 -0.73 1.46 -17.11
N THR A 195 0.36 1.83 -16.47
CA THR A 195 0.61 1.79 -15.02
C THR A 195 1.37 3.05 -14.62
N ASP A 196 1.46 3.33 -13.32
CA ASP A 196 2.22 4.47 -12.84
C ASP A 196 3.63 4.08 -12.34
N TYR A 197 4.46 5.10 -12.02
CA TYR A 197 5.79 4.88 -11.45
C TYR A 197 5.76 4.06 -10.17
N THR A 198 4.74 4.24 -9.32
CA THR A 198 4.69 3.57 -8.01
C THR A 198 4.39 2.09 -8.14
N ASN A 199 3.41 1.71 -8.95
CA ASN A 199 3.08 0.31 -9.25
C ASN A 199 4.20 -0.37 -10.06
N ALA A 200 4.73 0.30 -11.09
CA ALA A 200 5.83 -0.22 -11.89
C ALA A 200 7.07 -0.51 -11.02
N SER A 201 7.39 0.36 -10.05
CA SER A 201 8.52 0.17 -9.14
C SER A 201 8.37 -1.05 -8.22
N ARG A 202 7.16 -1.64 -8.12
CA ARG A 202 6.90 -2.84 -7.32
C ARG A 202 6.92 -4.13 -8.14
N THR A 203 7.21 -4.05 -9.40
CA THR A 203 7.22 -5.23 -10.29
C THR A 203 8.53 -6.03 -10.25
N MET A 204 9.62 -5.42 -9.76
CA MET A 204 11.01 -5.90 -9.91
C MET A 204 11.49 -5.87 -11.38
N LEU A 205 10.81 -5.08 -12.24
CA LEU A 205 11.13 -4.95 -13.66
C LEU A 205 11.50 -3.53 -14.07
N MET A 206 11.07 -2.50 -13.28
CA MET A 206 11.33 -1.10 -13.59
C MET A 206 12.68 -0.66 -13.04
N ASN A 207 13.46 0.01 -13.86
CA ASN A 207 14.68 0.70 -13.42
C ASN A 207 14.32 2.07 -12.82
N LEU A 208 14.65 2.27 -11.54
CA LEU A 208 14.34 3.49 -10.80
C LEU A 208 15.00 4.76 -11.39
N ARG A 209 16.10 4.62 -12.14
CA ARG A 209 16.83 5.77 -12.73
C ARG A 209 16.22 6.24 -14.03
N THR A 210 15.76 5.30 -14.87
CA THR A 210 15.18 5.59 -16.17
C THR A 210 13.67 5.77 -16.12
N LEU A 211 13.02 5.28 -15.05
CA LEU A 211 11.57 5.21 -14.88
C LEU A 211 10.89 4.43 -16.02
N ASP A 212 11.61 3.44 -16.57
CA ASP A 212 11.12 2.53 -17.62
C ASP A 212 11.50 1.08 -17.30
N TRP A 213 10.92 0.15 -18.03
CA TRP A 213 11.22 -1.28 -17.95
C TRP A 213 12.69 -1.55 -18.27
N ASP A 214 13.35 -2.38 -17.45
CA ASP A 214 14.76 -2.73 -17.61
C ASP A 214 14.92 -3.96 -18.51
N ASP A 215 15.44 -3.76 -19.74
CA ASP A 215 15.54 -4.82 -20.74
C ASP A 215 16.43 -5.99 -20.32
N GLU A 216 17.47 -5.78 -19.50
CA GLU A 216 18.33 -6.86 -19.01
C GLU A 216 17.61 -7.70 -17.97
N ILE A 217 16.77 -7.08 -17.12
CA ILE A 217 15.93 -7.82 -16.17
C ILE A 217 14.82 -8.57 -16.93
N LEU A 218 14.19 -7.96 -17.93
CA LEU A 218 13.21 -8.62 -18.78
C LEU A 218 13.80 -9.86 -19.46
N GLN A 219 15.01 -9.74 -20.02
CA GLN A 219 15.74 -10.86 -20.61
C GLN A 219 16.05 -11.95 -19.57
N ALA A 220 16.51 -11.57 -18.38
CA ALA A 220 16.83 -12.51 -17.31
C ALA A 220 15.63 -13.35 -16.83
N LEU A 221 14.43 -12.76 -16.88
CA LEU A 221 13.15 -13.39 -16.53
C LEU A 221 12.39 -13.92 -17.76
N GLU A 222 12.90 -13.72 -18.98
CA GLU A 222 12.26 -14.12 -20.24
C GLU A 222 10.83 -13.55 -20.37
N ILE A 223 10.65 -12.27 -20.01
CA ILE A 223 9.38 -11.57 -20.08
C ILE A 223 9.33 -10.73 -21.36
N PRO A 224 8.37 -10.98 -22.28
CA PRO A 224 8.23 -10.22 -23.52
C PRO A 224 7.78 -8.77 -23.22
N ARG A 225 8.56 -7.78 -23.68
CA ARG A 225 8.24 -6.36 -23.50
C ARG A 225 6.86 -5.95 -24.05
N PRO A 226 6.34 -6.52 -25.19
CA PRO A 226 5.04 -6.13 -25.75
C PRO A 226 3.84 -6.39 -24.82
N MET A 227 3.99 -7.24 -23.78
CA MET A 227 2.92 -7.49 -22.82
C MET A 227 2.85 -6.45 -21.68
N LEU A 228 3.86 -5.59 -21.54
CA LEU A 228 3.98 -4.65 -20.44
C LEU A 228 3.24 -3.33 -20.73
N PRO A 229 2.60 -2.70 -19.71
CA PRO A 229 1.93 -1.41 -19.85
C PRO A 229 2.93 -0.26 -20.07
N THR A 230 2.45 0.84 -20.64
CA THR A 230 3.20 2.10 -20.65
C THR A 230 3.25 2.69 -19.25
N ILE A 231 4.45 3.07 -18.78
CA ILE A 231 4.60 3.70 -17.46
C ILE A 231 4.33 5.20 -17.61
N ARG A 232 3.46 5.75 -16.74
CA ARG A 232 3.03 7.15 -16.73
C ARG A 232 3.25 7.77 -15.34
N PRO A 233 3.23 9.12 -15.21
CA PRO A 233 3.20 9.77 -13.89
C PRO A 233 1.98 9.37 -13.06
N SER A 234 2.11 9.38 -11.72
CA SER A 234 1.01 9.05 -10.81
C SER A 234 -0.14 10.08 -10.83
N SER A 235 0.13 11.31 -11.24
CA SER A 235 -0.85 12.38 -11.52
C SER A 235 -0.57 12.91 -12.92
N ASP A 236 -1.47 12.65 -13.85
CA ASP A 236 -1.21 12.90 -15.26
C ASP A 236 -2.20 13.90 -15.86
N ARG A 237 -1.71 15.11 -16.16
CA ARG A 237 -2.50 16.20 -16.74
C ARG A 237 -2.93 15.95 -18.19
N GLU A 238 -2.28 15.01 -18.89
CA GLU A 238 -2.71 14.57 -20.23
C GLU A 238 -3.80 13.50 -20.16
N PHE A 239 -4.14 13.08 -18.94
CA PHE A 239 -5.03 12.00 -18.58
C PHE A 239 -4.63 10.65 -19.20
N TYR A 240 -4.85 9.57 -18.49
CA TYR A 240 -4.62 8.23 -19.03
C TYR A 240 -5.66 7.90 -20.10
N GLY A 241 -6.90 8.31 -19.84
CA GLY A 241 -8.06 8.09 -20.70
C GLY A 241 -9.32 8.58 -20.03
N TYR A 242 -10.45 8.16 -20.56
CA TYR A 242 -11.78 8.52 -20.05
C TYR A 242 -12.61 7.27 -19.85
N THR A 243 -13.49 7.28 -18.86
CA THR A 243 -14.54 6.27 -18.76
C THR A 243 -15.47 6.36 -19.99
N THR A 244 -16.10 5.25 -20.35
CA THR A 244 -17.01 5.23 -21.51
C THR A 244 -18.43 5.63 -21.11
N SER A 245 -19.17 6.23 -22.04
CA SER A 245 -20.57 6.65 -21.81
C SER A 245 -21.55 5.49 -21.66
N ASP A 246 -21.19 4.32 -22.16
CA ASP A 246 -21.90 3.05 -22.00
C ASP A 246 -21.36 2.19 -20.83
N GLY A 247 -20.35 2.70 -20.13
CA GLY A 247 -19.74 2.09 -18.97
C GLY A 247 -20.52 2.32 -17.66
N PRO A 248 -19.97 1.89 -16.53
CA PRO A 248 -20.67 1.89 -15.24
C PRO A 248 -21.08 3.27 -14.72
N LEU A 249 -20.44 4.34 -15.20
CA LEU A 249 -20.79 5.71 -14.83
C LEU A 249 -21.81 6.37 -15.77
N GLY A 250 -22.08 5.82 -16.94
CA GLY A 250 -22.92 6.45 -17.95
C GLY A 250 -22.40 7.82 -18.44
N ALA A 251 -21.11 8.12 -18.22
CA ALA A 251 -20.50 9.40 -18.52
C ALA A 251 -19.01 9.27 -18.84
N ARG A 252 -18.48 10.23 -19.60
CA ARG A 252 -17.03 10.38 -19.83
C ARG A 252 -16.43 11.19 -18.69
N VAL A 253 -15.69 10.51 -17.81
CA VAL A 253 -14.94 11.12 -16.69
C VAL A 253 -13.45 10.82 -16.89
N PRO A 254 -12.54 11.81 -16.72
CA PRO A 254 -11.10 11.56 -16.82
C PRO A 254 -10.61 10.53 -15.79
N VAL A 255 -9.79 9.58 -16.22
CA VAL A 255 -8.99 8.71 -15.33
C VAL A 255 -7.56 9.24 -15.40
N CYS A 256 -7.05 9.82 -14.31
CA CYS A 256 -5.85 10.64 -14.35
C CYS A 256 -4.99 10.62 -13.07
N GLY A 257 -5.34 9.77 -12.10
CA GLY A 257 -4.55 9.46 -10.91
C GLY A 257 -4.34 7.95 -10.80
N ASP A 258 -3.13 7.53 -10.48
CA ASP A 258 -2.78 6.12 -10.25
C ASP A 258 -1.64 6.01 -9.24
N LEU A 259 -1.84 5.23 -8.18
CA LEU A 259 -0.87 5.05 -7.09
C LEU A 259 -1.05 3.66 -6.46
N GLY A 260 0.05 2.96 -6.18
CA GLY A 260 0.00 1.82 -5.27
C GLY A 260 -0.52 2.24 -3.88
N ASP A 261 -1.21 1.34 -3.18
CA ASP A 261 -1.94 1.63 -1.94
C ASP A 261 -1.09 2.35 -0.86
N GLN A 262 0.14 1.93 -0.66
CA GLN A 262 1.01 2.50 0.36
C GLN A 262 1.55 3.88 -0.06
N GLN A 263 1.79 4.08 -1.34
CA GLN A 263 2.17 5.36 -1.92
C GLN A 263 0.98 6.34 -1.94
N ALA A 264 -0.21 5.85 -2.25
CA ALA A 264 -1.44 6.63 -2.13
C ALA A 264 -1.64 7.11 -0.68
N ALA A 265 -1.45 6.23 0.32
CA ALA A 265 -1.50 6.63 1.72
C ALA A 265 -0.43 7.69 2.07
N LEU A 266 0.79 7.62 1.49
CA LEU A 266 1.82 8.63 1.68
C LEU A 266 1.38 10.01 1.14
N VAL A 267 0.74 10.04 -0.05
CA VAL A 267 0.16 11.26 -0.65
C VAL A 267 -1.04 11.76 0.17
N GLY A 268 -1.96 10.88 0.57
CA GLY A 268 -3.12 11.22 1.40
C GLY A 268 -2.74 11.74 2.80
N GLN A 269 -1.62 11.27 3.34
CA GLN A 269 -0.99 11.82 4.55
C GLN A 269 -0.18 13.09 4.28
N THR A 270 -0.16 13.58 3.06
CA THR A 270 0.58 14.79 2.66
C THR A 270 2.07 14.76 3.04
N CYS A 271 2.72 13.62 2.89
CA CYS A 271 4.15 13.45 3.14
C CYS A 271 4.96 13.90 1.91
N PHE A 272 5.00 15.21 1.62
CA PHE A 272 5.60 15.77 0.39
C PHE A 272 7.04 16.26 0.57
N ALA A 273 7.53 16.39 1.80
CA ALA A 273 8.91 16.80 2.07
C ALA A 273 9.78 15.59 2.46
N PRO A 274 11.10 15.61 2.10
CA PRO A 274 12.04 14.62 2.61
C PRO A 274 12.07 14.59 4.14
N GLY A 275 12.04 13.40 4.74
CA GLY A 275 11.96 13.20 6.18
C GLY A 275 10.54 13.07 6.73
N GLU A 276 9.50 13.30 5.93
CA GLU A 276 8.12 12.98 6.31
C GLU A 276 7.81 11.49 6.06
N ALA A 277 7.12 10.86 7.00
CA ALA A 277 6.81 9.44 6.93
C ALA A 277 5.38 9.15 7.38
N LYS A 278 4.86 8.05 6.85
CA LYS A 278 3.61 7.45 7.31
C LYS A 278 3.81 5.97 7.68
N ASN A 279 2.97 5.46 8.56
CA ASN A 279 2.84 4.03 8.81
C ASN A 279 1.37 3.61 8.79
N THR A 280 1.02 2.66 7.94
CA THR A 280 -0.33 2.10 7.85
C THR A 280 -0.41 0.83 8.67
N TYR A 281 -1.29 0.81 9.69
CA TYR A 281 -1.48 -0.30 10.62
C TYR A 281 -2.68 -1.16 10.19
N GLY A 282 -2.40 -2.21 9.44
CA GLY A 282 -3.36 -3.23 9.00
C GLY A 282 -3.07 -4.61 9.59
N THR A 283 -3.26 -5.66 8.82
CA THR A 283 -2.84 -7.04 9.16
C THR A 283 -1.34 -7.09 9.42
N GLY A 284 -0.56 -6.45 8.55
CA GLY A 284 0.83 -6.03 8.76
C GLY A 284 0.92 -4.50 8.83
N CYS A 285 2.13 -3.96 8.95
CA CYS A 285 2.38 -2.53 8.82
C CYS A 285 3.29 -2.25 7.63
N PHE A 286 3.06 -1.08 7.01
CA PHE A 286 3.88 -0.60 5.91
C PHE A 286 4.28 0.85 6.20
N MET A 287 5.55 1.04 6.52
CA MET A 287 6.13 2.34 6.78
C MET A 287 6.86 2.85 5.54
N LEU A 288 6.52 4.06 5.11
CA LEU A 288 7.20 4.76 4.01
C LEU A 288 7.77 6.08 4.52
N LEU A 289 9.06 6.29 4.22
CA LEU A 289 9.77 7.55 4.47
C LEU A 289 10.08 8.21 3.13
N ASN A 290 9.59 9.41 2.90
CA ASN A 290 9.95 10.24 1.75
C ASN A 290 11.45 10.62 1.83
N ILE A 291 12.23 10.28 0.81
CA ILE A 291 13.66 10.58 0.71
C ILE A 291 14.00 11.60 -0.38
N GLY A 292 12.96 12.23 -0.97
CA GLY A 292 13.12 13.22 -2.05
C GLY A 292 13.40 12.58 -3.41
N GLU A 293 13.99 13.34 -4.31
CA GLU A 293 14.27 12.93 -5.71
C GLU A 293 15.57 12.11 -5.85
N LYS A 294 16.35 11.98 -4.79
CA LYS A 294 17.60 11.21 -4.81
C LYS A 294 17.35 9.75 -4.44
N ILE A 295 17.76 8.84 -5.31
CA ILE A 295 17.68 7.41 -5.03
C ILE A 295 18.70 7.04 -3.95
N VAL A 296 18.23 6.48 -2.85
CA VAL A 296 19.03 5.89 -1.78
C VAL A 296 18.74 4.39 -1.75
N LEU A 297 19.71 3.57 -2.16
CA LEU A 297 19.59 2.12 -2.04
C LEU A 297 19.87 1.70 -0.60
N SER A 298 18.89 1.04 0.02
CA SER A 298 19.02 0.59 1.41
C SER A 298 20.16 -0.41 1.60
N LYS A 299 20.91 -0.24 2.69
CA LYS A 299 21.91 -1.20 3.18
C LYS A 299 21.42 -1.96 4.42
N SER A 300 20.32 -1.51 4.98
CA SER A 300 19.73 -1.99 6.24
C SER A 300 18.50 -2.88 6.02
N GLY A 301 18.36 -3.51 4.84
CA GLY A 301 17.28 -4.45 4.57
C GLY A 301 15.94 -3.83 4.18
N LEU A 302 15.87 -2.52 3.92
CA LEU A 302 14.66 -1.86 3.42
C LEU A 302 14.54 -1.96 1.91
N LEU A 303 13.38 -1.60 1.38
CA LEU A 303 13.14 -1.46 -0.04
C LEU A 303 13.23 0.01 -0.45
N THR A 304 13.78 0.28 -1.64
CA THR A 304 13.71 1.60 -2.27
C THR A 304 12.67 1.55 -3.37
N THR A 305 11.75 2.51 -3.41
CA THR A 305 10.60 2.49 -4.32
C THR A 305 10.28 3.91 -4.80
N ALA A 306 9.59 4.05 -5.94
CA ALA A 306 8.96 5.31 -6.30
C ALA A 306 7.88 5.65 -5.25
N ALA A 307 7.92 6.87 -4.72
CA ALA A 307 6.91 7.36 -3.78
C ALA A 307 5.71 7.96 -4.51
N TYR A 308 5.97 8.75 -5.53
CA TYR A 308 4.96 9.33 -6.45
C TYR A 308 5.62 10.11 -7.57
N GLY A 309 4.91 10.25 -8.70
CA GLY A 309 5.23 11.16 -9.79
C GLY A 309 4.07 12.14 -10.00
N LEU A 310 4.08 13.28 -9.31
CA LEU A 310 3.03 14.30 -9.42
C LEU A 310 3.31 15.32 -10.54
N THR A 311 4.47 15.21 -11.17
CA THR A 311 4.88 16.04 -12.30
C THR A 311 5.57 15.14 -13.35
N PRO A 312 5.26 15.27 -14.65
CA PRO A 312 5.90 14.47 -15.69
C PRO A 312 7.42 14.55 -15.65
N GLY A 313 8.08 13.38 -15.76
CA GLY A 313 9.54 13.28 -15.76
C GLY A 313 10.22 13.47 -14.39
N ARG A 314 9.46 13.73 -13.32
CA ARG A 314 9.98 13.84 -11.94
C ARG A 314 9.39 12.76 -11.05
N CYS A 315 10.23 12.08 -10.29
CA CYS A 315 9.83 11.06 -9.34
C CYS A 315 10.43 11.37 -7.96
N THR A 316 9.58 11.34 -6.96
CA THR A 316 9.99 11.29 -5.55
C THR A 316 10.13 9.83 -5.16
N TYR A 317 11.14 9.51 -4.36
CA TYR A 317 11.42 8.15 -3.89
C TYR A 317 11.14 8.01 -2.39
N ALA A 318 10.93 6.77 -1.96
CA ALA A 318 10.77 6.42 -0.55
C ALA A 318 11.60 5.19 -0.18
N LEU A 319 12.02 5.14 1.08
CA LEU A 319 12.36 3.87 1.73
C LEU A 319 11.09 3.25 2.30
N GLU A 320 10.93 1.96 2.08
CA GLU A 320 9.80 1.18 2.61
C GLU A 320 10.30 0.05 3.50
N GLY A 321 9.72 -0.05 4.70
CA GLY A 321 9.85 -1.20 5.57
C GLY A 321 8.49 -1.85 5.79
N SER A 322 8.43 -3.15 5.53
CA SER A 322 7.23 -3.96 5.71
C SER A 322 7.36 -4.82 6.96
N ILE A 323 6.33 -4.80 7.80
CA ILE A 323 6.20 -5.62 9.01
C ILE A 323 5.06 -6.59 8.76
N ALA A 324 5.36 -7.89 8.69
CA ALA A 324 4.38 -8.88 8.28
C ALA A 324 3.21 -9.05 9.26
N ILE A 325 3.52 -9.05 10.55
CA ILE A 325 2.58 -9.45 11.61
C ILE A 325 2.41 -8.33 12.62
N THR A 326 1.27 -7.64 12.53
CA THR A 326 0.86 -6.60 13.49
C THR A 326 -0.59 -6.82 13.93
N GLY A 327 -1.58 -6.37 13.19
CA GLY A 327 -2.99 -6.70 13.47
C GLY A 327 -3.27 -8.21 13.47
N ALA A 328 -2.52 -8.98 12.67
CA ALA A 328 -2.58 -10.45 12.69
C ALA A 328 -2.20 -11.04 14.05
N ALA A 329 -1.27 -10.42 14.81
CA ALA A 329 -0.97 -10.86 16.17
C ALA A 329 -2.15 -10.66 17.13
N VAL A 330 -2.88 -9.55 16.97
CA VAL A 330 -4.10 -9.28 17.73
C VAL A 330 -5.21 -10.28 17.36
N GLN A 331 -5.38 -10.58 16.06
CA GLN A 331 -6.31 -11.62 15.61
C GLN A 331 -5.95 -12.99 16.20
N TRP A 332 -4.67 -13.34 16.25
CA TRP A 332 -4.19 -14.59 16.84
C TRP A 332 -4.53 -14.70 18.33
N LEU A 333 -4.42 -13.59 19.10
CA LEU A 333 -4.88 -13.56 20.49
C LEU A 333 -6.38 -13.86 20.61
N ARG A 334 -7.19 -13.40 19.64
CA ARG A 334 -8.64 -13.62 19.61
C ARG A 334 -9.00 -15.02 19.13
N ASP A 335 -8.53 -15.39 17.94
CA ASP A 335 -9.07 -16.54 17.20
C ASP A 335 -8.39 -17.87 17.61
N ASN A 336 -7.11 -17.83 17.94
CA ASN A 336 -6.35 -19.03 18.28
C ASN A 336 -6.21 -19.23 19.79
N LEU A 337 -6.03 -18.16 20.57
CA LEU A 337 -5.83 -18.27 22.01
C LEU A 337 -7.10 -17.97 22.83
N GLY A 338 -8.11 -17.30 22.26
CA GLY A 338 -9.32 -16.92 22.99
C GLY A 338 -9.07 -15.96 24.17
N LEU A 339 -7.96 -15.20 24.14
CA LEU A 339 -7.61 -14.29 25.24
C LEU A 339 -8.42 -12.98 25.20
N ILE A 340 -8.95 -12.62 24.06
CA ILE A 340 -9.79 -11.43 23.83
C ILE A 340 -11.00 -11.81 22.96
N LYS A 341 -12.09 -11.08 23.05
CA LYS A 341 -13.29 -11.29 22.20
C LYS A 341 -13.23 -10.47 20.91
N ASN A 342 -12.63 -9.28 20.98
CA ASN A 342 -12.45 -8.37 19.85
C ASN A 342 -11.18 -7.54 20.05
N ALA A 343 -10.70 -6.90 19.00
CA ALA A 343 -9.47 -6.12 19.02
C ALA A 343 -9.54 -4.90 19.97
N ALA A 344 -10.72 -4.31 20.17
CA ALA A 344 -10.88 -3.12 21.04
C ALA A 344 -10.58 -3.43 22.52
N GLU A 345 -10.82 -4.68 22.97
CA GLU A 345 -10.51 -5.08 24.35
C GLU A 345 -9.01 -4.98 24.68
N THR A 346 -8.13 -5.03 23.68
CA THR A 346 -6.67 -4.96 23.91
C THR A 346 -6.25 -3.69 24.61
N GLU A 347 -6.92 -2.57 24.37
CA GLU A 347 -6.62 -1.29 25.00
C GLU A 347 -6.81 -1.36 26.52
N ALA A 348 -8.02 -1.67 26.97
CA ALA A 348 -8.33 -1.73 28.39
C ALA A 348 -7.52 -2.83 29.12
N ILE A 349 -7.33 -4.00 28.50
CA ILE A 349 -6.57 -5.09 29.09
C ILE A 349 -5.08 -4.71 29.23
N ALA A 350 -4.47 -4.11 28.21
CA ALA A 350 -3.07 -3.69 28.28
C ALA A 350 -2.82 -2.56 29.27
N GLN A 351 -3.79 -1.66 29.46
CA GLN A 351 -3.75 -0.58 30.44
C GLN A 351 -3.91 -1.07 31.89
N SER A 352 -4.45 -2.27 32.11
CA SER A 352 -4.66 -2.83 33.46
C SER A 352 -3.37 -3.30 34.14
N VAL A 353 -2.24 -3.29 33.44
CA VAL A 353 -0.90 -3.61 33.96
C VAL A 353 0.08 -2.49 33.65
N GLU A 354 1.06 -2.30 34.50
CA GLU A 354 2.04 -1.21 34.40
C GLU A 354 2.99 -1.39 33.20
N ASP A 355 3.41 -2.64 32.95
CA ASP A 355 4.31 -3.04 31.86
C ASP A 355 3.99 -4.48 31.41
N ALA A 356 4.79 -5.05 30.51
CA ALA A 356 4.61 -6.42 30.04
C ALA A 356 5.16 -7.49 31.01
N GLY A 357 5.56 -7.13 32.24
CA GLY A 357 6.08 -8.08 33.24
C GLY A 357 7.37 -8.78 32.82
N GLY A 358 8.19 -8.15 31.98
CA GLY A 358 9.41 -8.74 31.42
C GLY A 358 9.17 -9.69 30.24
N VAL A 359 7.93 -9.81 29.76
CA VAL A 359 7.56 -10.64 28.60
C VAL A 359 7.82 -9.90 27.30
N TYR A 360 8.41 -10.59 26.33
CA TYR A 360 8.52 -10.17 24.94
C TYR A 360 7.90 -11.23 24.04
N PHE A 361 7.05 -10.79 23.12
CA PHE A 361 6.45 -11.63 22.10
C PHE A 361 6.96 -11.21 20.74
N VAL A 362 7.63 -12.10 20.01
CA VAL A 362 8.07 -11.89 18.62
C VAL A 362 7.11 -12.65 17.70
N PRO A 363 6.18 -11.99 17.01
CA PRO A 363 5.12 -12.66 16.24
C PRO A 363 5.58 -13.05 14.83
N ALA A 364 6.68 -13.81 14.71
CA ALA A 364 7.25 -14.22 13.43
C ALA A 364 6.51 -15.44 12.83
N PHE A 365 5.19 -15.36 12.66
CA PHE A 365 4.36 -16.49 12.18
C PHE A 365 4.73 -16.96 10.76
N SER A 366 5.20 -16.04 9.92
CA SER A 366 5.62 -16.31 8.55
C SER A 366 7.07 -15.87 8.29
N GLY A 367 7.91 -15.90 9.33
CA GLY A 367 9.24 -15.32 9.29
C GLY A 367 9.27 -13.85 9.72
N LEU A 368 10.47 -13.26 9.66
CA LEU A 368 10.72 -11.84 9.89
C LEU A 368 10.99 -11.15 8.55
N PHE A 369 10.31 -10.02 8.31
CA PHE A 369 10.55 -9.18 7.13
C PHE A 369 11.64 -8.14 7.43
N ALA A 370 11.51 -6.93 6.89
CA ALA A 370 12.49 -5.88 7.13
C ALA A 370 12.70 -5.62 8.64
N PRO A 371 13.96 -5.42 9.08
CA PRO A 371 15.19 -5.43 8.30
C PRO A 371 15.85 -6.81 8.13
N TYR A 372 15.29 -7.87 8.69
CA TYR A 372 15.95 -9.20 8.86
C TYR A 372 15.88 -10.11 7.64
N TRP A 373 14.72 -10.15 6.95
CA TRP A 373 14.42 -11.07 5.83
C TRP A 373 14.70 -12.54 6.15
N ASP A 374 14.42 -12.94 7.40
CA ASP A 374 14.60 -14.30 7.89
C ASP A 374 13.28 -15.08 7.80
N MET A 375 13.15 -15.89 6.75
CA MET A 375 11.96 -16.71 6.51
C MET A 375 11.92 -17.96 7.39
N ASP A 376 13.03 -18.31 8.04
CA ASP A 376 13.15 -19.46 8.94
C ASP A 376 12.86 -19.09 10.41
N ALA A 377 12.70 -17.80 10.70
CA ALA A 377 12.24 -17.34 12.01
C ALA A 377 10.81 -17.82 12.30
N ARG A 378 10.52 -18.09 13.57
CA ARG A 378 9.17 -18.43 14.06
C ARG A 378 8.82 -17.62 15.30
N GLY A 379 7.50 -17.52 15.56
CA GLY A 379 6.97 -16.80 16.72
C GLY A 379 7.49 -17.36 18.03
N VAL A 380 7.89 -16.47 18.96
CA VAL A 380 8.40 -16.85 20.27
C VAL A 380 7.87 -15.90 21.34
N ILE A 381 7.55 -16.45 22.53
CA ILE A 381 7.25 -15.68 23.75
C ILE A 381 8.34 -16.01 24.76
N VAL A 382 9.04 -15.01 25.27
CA VAL A 382 10.11 -15.15 26.25
C VAL A 382 9.85 -14.32 27.51
N GLY A 383 10.53 -14.61 28.62
CA GLY A 383 10.39 -13.84 29.87
C GLY A 383 9.23 -14.28 30.75
N LEU A 384 8.61 -15.44 30.51
CA LEU A 384 7.49 -15.95 31.30
C LEU A 384 7.94 -16.32 32.72
N THR A 385 7.21 -15.78 33.70
CA THR A 385 7.30 -16.15 35.12
C THR A 385 5.89 -16.40 35.66
N ARG A 386 5.77 -16.88 36.90
CA ARG A 386 4.46 -17.08 37.55
C ARG A 386 3.69 -15.78 37.81
N TYR A 387 4.33 -14.63 37.69
CA TYR A 387 3.73 -13.29 37.77
C TYR A 387 2.91 -12.94 36.51
N VAL A 388 3.25 -13.51 35.40
CA VAL A 388 2.67 -13.15 34.11
C VAL A 388 1.22 -13.61 34.00
N THR A 389 0.35 -12.68 33.59
CA THR A 389 -1.07 -12.92 33.36
C THR A 389 -1.41 -12.69 31.87
N LYS A 390 -2.66 -12.95 31.46
CA LYS A 390 -3.12 -12.64 30.11
C LYS A 390 -2.96 -11.16 29.75
N ALA A 391 -3.08 -10.24 30.72
CA ALA A 391 -2.93 -8.81 30.48
C ALA A 391 -1.50 -8.45 30.04
N HIS A 392 -0.49 -9.08 30.64
CA HIS A 392 0.91 -8.92 30.23
C HIS A 392 1.15 -9.45 28.82
N LEU A 393 0.52 -10.58 28.43
CA LEU A 393 0.63 -11.12 27.06
C LEU A 393 -0.02 -10.19 26.02
N VAL A 394 -1.20 -9.66 26.32
CA VAL A 394 -1.88 -8.69 25.46
C VAL A 394 -1.02 -7.43 25.31
N ARG A 395 -0.46 -6.93 26.41
CA ARG A 395 0.43 -5.77 26.38
C ARG A 395 1.72 -6.04 25.58
N ALA A 396 2.38 -7.16 25.81
CA ALA A 396 3.56 -7.57 25.05
C ALA A 396 3.29 -7.67 23.55
N THR A 397 2.05 -8.04 23.15
CA THR A 397 1.63 -8.06 21.74
C THR A 397 1.55 -6.65 21.16
N LEU A 398 1.00 -5.67 21.89
CA LEU A 398 0.97 -4.28 21.42
C LEU A 398 2.37 -3.67 21.41
N GLU A 399 3.20 -3.94 22.40
CA GLU A 399 4.60 -3.51 22.45
C GLU A 399 5.42 -4.11 21.29
N ALA A 400 5.16 -5.37 20.91
CA ALA A 400 5.82 -6.02 19.76
C ALA A 400 5.57 -5.26 18.44
N ILE A 401 4.35 -4.75 18.22
CA ILE A 401 4.01 -3.92 17.06
C ILE A 401 4.86 -2.64 17.06
N CYS A 402 5.02 -2.02 18.23
CA CYS A 402 5.79 -0.79 18.39
C CYS A 402 7.29 -1.02 18.18
N TYR A 403 7.85 -2.10 18.72
CA TYR A 403 9.27 -2.42 18.56
C TYR A 403 9.64 -2.76 17.11
N GLN A 404 8.83 -3.54 16.41
CA GLN A 404 9.04 -3.81 14.98
C GLN A 404 9.03 -2.51 14.16
N THR A 405 8.13 -1.58 14.48
CA THR A 405 8.09 -0.26 13.83
C THR A 405 9.37 0.54 14.12
N ARG A 406 9.90 0.45 15.34
CA ARG A 406 11.18 1.08 15.70
C ARG A 406 12.35 0.51 14.91
N GLU A 407 12.45 -0.81 14.74
CA GLU A 407 13.50 -1.44 13.93
C GLU A 407 13.51 -0.90 12.50
N VAL A 408 12.31 -0.75 11.91
CA VAL A 408 12.16 -0.18 10.57
C VAL A 408 12.59 1.30 10.55
N LEU A 409 12.18 2.09 11.53
CA LEU A 409 12.56 3.50 11.62
C LEU A 409 14.07 3.68 11.80
N ASP A 410 14.70 2.89 12.67
CA ASP A 410 16.15 2.93 12.90
C ASP A 410 16.92 2.60 11.61
N ALA A 411 16.44 1.61 10.84
CA ALA A 411 16.98 1.28 9.53
C ALA A 411 16.81 2.42 8.51
N MET A 412 15.65 3.10 8.50
CA MET A 412 15.39 4.27 7.65
C MET A 412 16.33 5.43 7.98
N HIS A 413 16.52 5.71 9.26
CA HIS A 413 17.46 6.75 9.72
C HIS A 413 18.91 6.45 9.31
N ALA A 414 19.33 5.19 9.47
CA ALA A 414 20.67 4.75 9.09
C ALA A 414 20.95 4.88 7.59
N ASP A 415 19.96 4.55 6.75
CA ASP A 415 20.13 4.56 5.29
C ASP A 415 19.94 5.95 4.67
N ALA A 416 18.94 6.72 5.12
CA ALA A 416 18.59 8.02 4.54
C ALA A 416 19.36 9.19 5.17
N GLY A 417 19.87 9.04 6.39
CA GLY A 417 20.44 10.15 7.15
C GLY A 417 19.43 11.23 7.56
N LEU A 418 18.14 10.95 7.40
CA LEU A 418 17.02 11.85 7.72
C LEU A 418 16.44 11.47 9.08
N ARG A 419 16.15 12.46 9.94
CA ARG A 419 15.48 12.25 11.22
C ARG A 419 13.99 12.59 11.11
N LEU A 420 13.16 11.66 11.53
CA LEU A 420 11.71 11.82 11.57
C LEU A 420 11.32 12.80 12.68
N GLN A 421 10.52 13.83 12.36
CA GLN A 421 9.96 14.77 13.32
C GLN A 421 8.63 14.28 13.91
N SER A 422 7.83 13.61 13.09
CA SER A 422 6.57 13.01 13.49
C SER A 422 6.22 11.84 12.57
N LEU A 423 5.62 10.80 13.12
CA LEU A 423 5.07 9.68 12.34
C LEU A 423 3.58 9.88 12.15
N LYS A 424 3.15 10.06 10.90
CA LYS A 424 1.73 10.08 10.54
C LYS A 424 1.22 8.64 10.44
N VAL A 425 0.03 8.36 10.99
CA VAL A 425 -0.48 6.99 11.10
C VAL A 425 -1.89 6.86 10.56
N ASP A 426 -2.19 5.73 9.94
CA ASP A 426 -3.52 5.35 9.45
C ASP A 426 -3.73 3.83 9.50
N GLY A 427 -4.87 3.38 8.98
CA GLY A 427 -5.28 1.98 9.03
C GLY A 427 -6.17 1.64 10.22
N GLY A 428 -6.64 0.40 10.25
CA GLY A 428 -7.67 -0.02 11.22
C GLY A 428 -7.25 -0.01 12.68
N ALA A 429 -5.98 -0.30 12.98
CA ALA A 429 -5.52 -0.42 14.36
C ALA A 429 -5.22 0.93 15.04
N VAL A 430 -5.15 2.04 14.30
CA VAL A 430 -4.85 3.36 14.88
C VAL A 430 -5.96 3.94 15.76
N VAL A 431 -7.14 3.29 15.79
CA VAL A 431 -8.23 3.66 16.71
C VAL A 431 -7.90 3.34 18.17
N ASN A 432 -6.96 2.42 18.40
CA ASN A 432 -6.46 2.09 19.74
C ASN A 432 -5.49 3.19 20.19
N ASP A 433 -5.97 4.05 21.09
CA ASP A 433 -5.21 5.19 21.58
C ASP A 433 -3.99 4.77 22.41
N PHE A 434 -4.12 3.66 23.14
CA PHE A 434 -3.02 3.13 23.92
C PHE A 434 -1.89 2.60 23.04
N LEU A 435 -2.20 1.89 21.96
CA LEU A 435 -1.22 1.46 20.98
C LEU A 435 -0.49 2.65 20.37
N MET A 436 -1.20 3.74 20.03
CA MET A 436 -0.59 4.94 19.45
C MET A 436 0.30 5.68 20.46
N GLN A 437 -0.10 5.71 21.74
CA GLN A 437 0.75 6.27 22.79
C GLN A 437 2.02 5.43 23.01
N LEU A 438 1.88 4.08 23.10
CA LEU A 438 3.04 3.19 23.15
C LEU A 438 3.98 3.37 21.96
N GLN A 439 3.41 3.57 20.77
CA GLN A 439 4.21 3.80 19.58
C GLN A 439 5.02 5.09 19.69
N ALA A 440 4.43 6.19 20.16
CA ALA A 440 5.15 7.44 20.42
C ALA A 440 6.26 7.24 21.48
N ASP A 441 5.93 6.52 22.55
CA ASP A 441 6.86 6.24 23.65
C ASP A 441 8.06 5.42 23.21
N VAL A 442 7.83 4.34 22.43
CA VAL A 442 8.88 3.44 21.93
C VAL A 442 9.77 4.13 20.89
N LEU A 443 9.20 4.95 20.01
CA LEU A 443 9.95 5.67 18.98
C LEU A 443 10.69 6.90 19.54
N GLY A 444 10.19 7.52 20.61
CA GLY A 444 10.64 8.82 21.06
C GLY A 444 10.32 9.95 20.08
N VAL A 445 9.31 9.75 19.24
CA VAL A 445 8.84 10.66 18.18
C VAL A 445 7.33 10.78 18.30
N ARG A 446 6.79 12.01 18.12
CA ARG A 446 5.34 12.20 18.12
C ARG A 446 4.66 11.36 17.06
N VAL A 447 3.51 10.79 17.41
CA VAL A 447 2.63 10.06 16.48
C VAL A 447 1.41 10.91 16.22
N VAL A 448 1.03 11.07 14.96
CA VAL A 448 -0.07 11.96 14.55
C VAL A 448 -1.09 11.17 13.73
N ARG A 449 -2.30 11.10 14.25
CA ARG A 449 -3.45 10.49 13.57
C ARG A 449 -4.31 11.60 12.94
N PRO A 450 -4.60 11.56 11.62
CA PRO A 450 -5.44 12.55 10.96
C PRO A 450 -6.93 12.34 11.29
N THR A 451 -7.75 13.34 10.95
CA THR A 451 -9.22 13.24 11.04
C THR A 451 -9.78 12.30 9.99
N VAL A 452 -9.29 12.37 8.75
CA VAL A 452 -9.65 11.44 7.65
C VAL A 452 -8.70 10.24 7.70
N ARG A 453 -9.25 9.07 7.93
CA ARG A 453 -8.47 7.81 8.09
C ARG A 453 -8.33 7.02 6.80
N GLU A 454 -9.17 7.28 5.82
CA GLU A 454 -9.15 6.67 4.47
C GLU A 454 -8.11 7.36 3.57
N THR A 455 -6.89 7.46 4.07
CA THR A 455 -5.79 8.19 3.45
C THR A 455 -5.36 7.60 2.11
N THR A 456 -5.52 6.28 1.93
CA THR A 456 -5.23 5.57 0.68
C THR A 456 -6.13 6.07 -0.46
N ALA A 457 -7.45 6.00 -0.28
CA ALA A 457 -8.40 6.50 -1.27
C ALA A 457 -8.24 8.01 -1.50
N LEU A 458 -8.03 8.78 -0.41
CA LEU A 458 -7.81 10.23 -0.50
C LEU A 458 -6.57 10.56 -1.33
N GLY A 459 -5.47 9.81 -1.19
CA GLY A 459 -4.25 10.03 -1.95
C GLY A 459 -4.43 9.82 -3.45
N ALA A 460 -5.19 8.78 -3.85
CA ALA A 460 -5.54 8.58 -5.26
C ALA A 460 -6.46 9.69 -5.79
N ALA A 461 -7.43 10.15 -4.98
CA ALA A 461 -8.27 11.28 -5.32
C ALA A 461 -7.45 12.58 -5.43
N TYR A 462 -6.44 12.78 -4.57
CA TYR A 462 -5.51 13.91 -4.65
C TYR A 462 -4.69 13.90 -5.95
N ALA A 463 -4.17 12.73 -6.35
CA ALA A 463 -3.46 12.60 -7.62
C ALA A 463 -4.36 12.96 -8.82
N ALA A 464 -5.59 12.45 -8.85
CA ALA A 464 -6.55 12.77 -9.89
C ALA A 464 -6.99 14.24 -9.86
N GLY A 465 -7.20 14.80 -8.68
CA GLY A 465 -7.60 16.20 -8.50
C GLY A 465 -6.52 17.21 -8.88
N LEU A 466 -5.23 16.88 -8.64
CA LEU A 466 -4.10 17.68 -9.14
C LEU A 466 -4.02 17.66 -10.67
N ALA A 467 -4.23 16.47 -11.27
CA ALA A 467 -4.23 16.32 -12.72
C ALA A 467 -5.37 17.10 -13.39
N SER A 468 -6.58 17.04 -12.82
CA SER A 468 -7.79 17.65 -13.35
C SER A 468 -8.02 19.11 -12.92
N GLY A 469 -7.17 19.66 -12.05
CA GLY A 469 -7.21 21.05 -11.59
C GLY A 469 -8.24 21.33 -10.49
N LEU A 470 -8.75 20.28 -9.79
CA LEU A 470 -9.54 20.48 -8.57
C LEU A 470 -8.69 21.13 -7.47
N TRP A 471 -7.43 20.70 -7.36
CA TRP A 471 -6.40 21.33 -6.54
C TRP A 471 -5.24 21.80 -7.43
N GLN A 472 -4.69 22.97 -7.13
CA GLN A 472 -3.67 23.59 -7.98
C GLN A 472 -2.25 23.07 -7.68
N ASN A 473 -1.98 22.70 -6.43
CA ASN A 473 -0.66 22.32 -5.94
C ASN A 473 -0.76 21.48 -4.65
N VAL A 474 0.38 20.97 -4.19
CA VAL A 474 0.47 20.15 -2.98
C VAL A 474 0.24 20.93 -1.68
N GLU A 475 0.41 22.25 -1.68
CA GLU A 475 0.15 23.11 -0.52
C GLU A 475 -1.35 23.17 -0.21
N GLU A 476 -2.22 23.20 -1.24
CA GLU A 476 -3.67 23.07 -1.03
C GLU A 476 -4.03 21.70 -0.43
N LEU A 477 -3.35 20.63 -0.85
CA LEU A 477 -3.56 19.30 -0.25
C LEU A 477 -3.12 19.27 1.23
N ARG A 478 -2.00 19.92 1.55
CA ARG A 478 -1.55 20.07 2.95
C ARG A 478 -2.56 20.84 3.80
N ALA A 479 -3.21 21.87 3.24
CA ALA A 479 -4.23 22.65 3.95
C ALA A 479 -5.49 21.82 4.27
N ASN A 480 -5.80 20.80 3.47
CA ASN A 480 -6.90 19.88 3.72
C ASN A 480 -6.58 18.82 4.80
N TRP A 481 -5.29 18.60 5.08
CA TRP A 481 -4.89 17.62 6.08
C TRP A 481 -5.07 18.16 7.48
N ALA A 482 -5.96 17.56 8.25
CA ALA A 482 -6.29 18.00 9.59
C ALA A 482 -5.85 16.97 10.63
N VAL A 483 -5.22 17.47 11.70
CA VAL A 483 -4.85 16.65 12.86
C VAL A 483 -6.09 16.22 13.61
N GLY A 484 -6.27 14.91 13.79
CA GLY A 484 -7.29 14.34 14.66
C GLY A 484 -6.79 14.18 16.10
N ARG A 485 -5.60 13.59 16.27
CA ARG A 485 -4.95 13.43 17.58
C ARG A 485 -3.43 13.35 17.45
N ILE A 486 -2.75 13.93 18.45
CA ILE A 486 -1.29 13.85 18.63
C ILE A 486 -1.01 13.03 19.89
N PHE A 487 -0.03 12.13 19.81
CA PHE A 487 0.51 11.37 20.92
C PHE A 487 1.98 11.77 21.08
N GLU A 488 2.29 12.45 22.17
CA GLU A 488 3.65 12.88 22.50
C GLU A 488 4.38 11.79 23.29
N PRO A 489 5.69 11.56 23.05
CA PRO A 489 6.47 10.58 23.82
C PRO A 489 6.51 10.96 25.31
N GLN A 490 6.26 9.97 26.17
CA GLN A 490 6.25 10.14 27.63
C GLN A 490 7.36 9.34 28.32
N TRP A 491 7.93 8.32 27.67
CA TRP A 491 8.98 7.50 28.27
C TRP A 491 10.34 8.23 28.21
N SER A 492 11.12 8.08 29.30
CA SER A 492 12.52 8.48 29.28
C SER A 492 13.32 7.68 28.26
N GLU A 493 14.44 8.20 27.83
CA GLU A 493 15.36 7.50 26.91
C GLU A 493 15.83 6.17 27.50
N ASP A 494 16.20 6.13 28.76
CA ASP A 494 16.62 4.92 29.47
C ASP A 494 15.55 3.82 29.42
N ARG A 495 14.29 4.18 29.63
CA ARG A 495 13.16 3.21 29.55
C ARG A 495 13.00 2.68 28.14
N ARG A 496 13.07 3.56 27.12
CA ARG A 496 12.98 3.16 25.71
C ARG A 496 14.09 2.20 25.30
N GLU A 497 15.34 2.54 25.66
CA GLU A 497 16.52 1.75 25.29
C GLU A 497 16.55 0.41 26.03
N SER A 498 16.18 0.37 27.30
CA SER A 498 16.07 -0.84 28.09
C SER A 498 15.04 -1.82 27.48
N GLY A 499 13.82 -1.32 27.16
CA GLY A 499 12.79 -2.12 26.53
C GLY A 499 13.20 -2.65 25.16
N TYR A 500 13.81 -1.79 24.34
CA TYR A 500 14.28 -2.16 23.00
C TYR A 500 15.45 -3.16 23.04
N HIS A 501 16.34 -3.05 24.03
CA HIS A 501 17.39 -4.05 24.25
C HIS A 501 16.82 -5.43 24.57
N GLY A 502 15.79 -5.49 25.43
CA GLY A 502 15.06 -6.73 25.70
C GLY A 502 14.38 -7.32 24.47
N TRP A 503 13.73 -6.46 23.66
CA TRP A 503 13.14 -6.86 22.37
C TRP A 503 14.17 -7.49 21.43
N ARG A 504 15.31 -6.85 21.21
CA ARG A 504 16.40 -7.39 20.34
C ARG A 504 16.90 -8.74 20.79
N LYS A 505 16.99 -8.99 22.12
CA LYS A 505 17.32 -10.32 22.67
C LYS A 505 16.24 -11.35 22.31
N ALA A 506 14.96 -10.97 22.36
CA ALA A 506 13.87 -11.87 22.00
C ALA A 506 13.89 -12.21 20.50
N VAL A 507 14.09 -11.22 19.62
CA VAL A 507 14.23 -11.43 18.17
C VAL A 507 15.34 -12.44 17.85
N GLN A 508 16.51 -12.34 18.47
CA GLN A 508 17.61 -13.30 18.28
C GLN A 508 17.22 -14.76 18.59
N ARG A 509 16.23 -14.99 19.46
CA ARG A 509 15.74 -16.34 19.79
C ARG A 509 14.69 -16.86 18.82
N ALA A 510 14.05 -15.95 18.08
CA ALA A 510 13.09 -16.30 17.04
C ALA A 510 13.76 -16.64 15.70
N MET A 511 14.96 -16.09 15.46
CA MET A 511 15.70 -16.25 14.19
C MET A 511 16.22 -17.67 13.99
N LYS A 512 16.27 -18.10 12.72
CA LYS A 512 16.83 -19.40 12.30
C LYS A 512 16.25 -20.58 13.09
N TRP A 513 14.94 -20.57 13.30
CA TRP A 513 14.26 -21.59 14.09
C TRP A 513 14.10 -22.92 13.34
N VAL A 514 13.93 -22.90 12.02
CA VAL A 514 13.82 -24.08 11.11
C VAL A 514 15.00 -24.17 10.17
#